data_978c1c3832697f49729ab9cfa7d84169
#
_entry.id   978c1c3832697f49729ab9cfa7d84169
#
_cell.length_a   1.000
_cell.length_b   1.000
_cell.length_c   1.000
_cell.angle_alpha   90.00
_cell.angle_beta   90.00
_cell.angle_gamma   90.00
#
_symmetry.space_group_name_H-M   'P 1'
#
loop_
_entity.id
_entity.type
_entity.pdbx_description
1 polymer ?
#
loop_
_entity_poly.entity_id
_entity_poly.type
_entity_poly.pdbx_seq_one_letter_code
_entity_poly.pdbx_strand_id
1 'polypeptide(L)'
;FDSAAMNWKTEDNARLTIASLPFLRTAYDGTAQPQTLTVERIHADTQYTYAPYNAYWGDYYTIQGDGAAAGQTAQDDVFLYYPRDAAQTQLEARADADPSVLDRMEASYAAYAASRYTAVPDGYDELQTLCDEAKKDQKLTEAADIGDYIRAYLNTNYQYNASAPQPPEGADPIRYFLTESKQGYSVQFASAAVVMFRMFGLPARYVVGYAAPQSLFTQQEDGSWHAILQDDNAHAWAEVYISGQGWTPME
;
A
#
# COMPACT_ATOMS: atom_id res chain seq x y z
N PHE A 1 -11.37 17.13 -0.12
CA PHE A 1 -10.60 16.26 0.77
C PHE A 1 -10.04 17.05 1.95
N ASP A 2 -10.27 16.59 3.15
CA ASP A 2 -9.69 17.15 4.37
C ASP A 2 -8.40 16.40 4.71
N SER A 3 -7.27 17.03 4.40
CA SER A 3 -5.95 16.40 4.60
C SER A 3 -5.54 16.26 6.08
N ALA A 4 -6.12 17.05 6.97
CA ALA A 4 -5.83 16.96 8.41
C ALA A 4 -6.53 15.76 9.04
N ALA A 5 -7.74 15.47 8.58
CA ALA A 5 -8.52 14.32 9.04
C ALA A 5 -8.33 13.08 8.15
N MET A 6 -7.60 13.20 7.02
CA MET A 6 -7.38 12.14 6.03
C MET A 6 -8.68 11.51 5.52
N ASN A 7 -9.73 12.33 5.35
CA ASN A 7 -11.05 11.87 4.91
C ASN A 7 -11.78 12.91 4.06
N TRP A 8 -12.90 12.51 3.48
CA TRP A 8 -13.87 13.40 2.85
C TRP A 8 -15.10 13.52 3.74
N LYS A 9 -15.65 14.74 3.79
CA LYS A 9 -17.00 14.94 4.33
C LYS A 9 -18.00 14.79 3.19
N THR A 10 -19.01 13.96 3.38
CA THR A 10 -20.18 13.90 2.51
C THR A 10 -21.24 14.88 3.01
N GLU A 11 -22.26 15.18 2.19
CA GLU A 11 -23.39 16.02 2.57
C GLU A 11 -24.14 15.47 3.79
N ASP A 12 -24.13 14.15 3.97
CA ASP A 12 -24.76 13.44 5.09
C ASP A 12 -23.85 13.33 6.34
N ASN A 13 -22.75 14.08 6.40
CA ASN A 13 -21.74 14.01 7.46
C ASN A 13 -21.01 12.65 7.59
N ALA A 14 -21.23 11.71 6.68
CA ALA A 14 -20.43 10.50 6.64
C ALA A 14 -18.98 10.83 6.27
N ARG A 15 -18.02 10.17 6.93
CA ARG A 15 -16.59 10.33 6.66
C ARG A 15 -16.11 9.16 5.82
N LEU A 16 -15.71 9.42 4.59
CA LEU A 16 -15.09 8.42 3.73
C LEU A 16 -13.57 8.55 3.85
N THR A 17 -12.91 7.47 4.19
CA THR A 17 -11.45 7.42 4.27
C THR A 17 -10.87 7.06 2.89
N ILE A 18 -9.58 7.33 2.70
CA ILE A 18 -8.87 6.95 1.48
C ILE A 18 -8.95 5.45 1.20
N ALA A 19 -8.85 4.65 2.25
CA ALA A 19 -8.95 3.20 2.15
C ALA A 19 -10.33 2.74 1.67
N SER A 20 -11.38 3.58 1.83
CA SER A 20 -12.73 3.25 1.38
C SER A 20 -12.95 3.44 -0.13
N LEU A 21 -12.11 4.23 -0.81
CA LEU A 21 -12.34 4.57 -2.21
C LEU A 21 -12.28 3.35 -3.16
N PRO A 22 -11.28 2.47 -3.11
CA PRO A 22 -11.26 1.25 -3.91
C PRO A 22 -12.44 0.34 -3.59
N PHE A 23 -12.81 0.23 -2.31
CA PHE A 23 -13.97 -0.54 -1.87
C PHE A 23 -15.28 0.01 -2.46
N LEU A 24 -15.52 1.30 -2.34
CA LEU A 24 -16.72 1.94 -2.90
C LEU A 24 -16.81 1.71 -4.40
N ARG A 25 -15.71 1.84 -5.12
CA ARG A 25 -15.65 1.57 -6.56
C ARG A 25 -16.08 0.15 -6.87
N THR A 26 -15.53 -0.84 -6.17
CA THR A 26 -15.86 -2.25 -6.37
C THR A 26 -17.30 -2.58 -5.94
N ALA A 27 -17.79 -1.95 -4.87
CA ALA A 27 -19.17 -2.13 -4.42
C ALA A 27 -20.21 -1.58 -5.41
N TYR A 28 -19.87 -0.53 -6.16
CA TYR A 28 -20.74 0.06 -7.17
C TYR A 28 -20.87 -0.79 -8.44
N ASP A 29 -19.83 -1.50 -8.79
CA ASP A 29 -19.80 -2.38 -9.95
C ASP A 29 -20.78 -3.57 -9.79
N GLY A 30 -21.04 -4.03 -8.56
CA GLY A 30 -22.03 -5.08 -8.26
C GLY A 30 -21.64 -6.48 -8.72
N THR A 31 -20.48 -6.65 -9.35
CA THR A 31 -20.01 -7.94 -9.90
C THR A 31 -19.14 -8.69 -8.92
N ALA A 32 -18.42 -7.99 -8.07
CA ALA A 32 -17.51 -8.58 -7.10
C ALA A 32 -18.23 -8.89 -5.79
N GLN A 33 -17.96 -10.06 -5.24
CA GLN A 33 -18.42 -10.44 -3.90
C GLN A 33 -17.30 -10.15 -2.89
N PRO A 34 -17.61 -9.49 -1.75
CA PRO A 34 -16.65 -9.32 -0.71
C PRO A 34 -16.26 -10.66 -0.09
N GLN A 35 -15.01 -10.76 0.31
CA GLN A 35 -14.52 -11.88 1.11
C GLN A 35 -14.35 -11.44 2.55
N THR A 36 -14.47 -12.37 3.48
CA THR A 36 -14.25 -12.11 4.91
C THR A 36 -12.88 -12.65 5.30
N LEU A 37 -12.10 -11.80 5.97
CA LEU A 37 -10.85 -12.19 6.61
C LEU A 37 -10.96 -11.89 8.09
N THR A 38 -10.67 -12.89 8.92
CA THR A 38 -10.50 -12.71 10.37
C THR A 38 -9.01 -12.69 10.68
N VAL A 39 -8.57 -11.66 11.41
CA VAL A 39 -7.20 -11.51 11.86
C VAL A 39 -7.19 -11.66 13.38
N GLU A 40 -6.66 -12.77 13.87
CA GLU A 40 -6.40 -13.01 15.28
C GLU A 40 -4.99 -12.52 15.65
N ARG A 41 -4.88 -11.64 16.64
CA ARG A 41 -3.60 -11.11 17.10
C ARG A 41 -3.06 -11.95 18.25
N ILE A 42 -2.08 -12.80 17.95
CA ILE A 42 -1.39 -13.65 18.94
C ILE A 42 -0.03 -13.00 19.23
N HIS A 43 0.13 -12.36 20.38
CA HIS A 43 1.35 -11.65 20.80
C HIS A 43 1.78 -10.48 19.87
N ALA A 44 0.89 -10.00 19.02
CA ALA A 44 1.15 -8.84 18.17
C ALA A 44 1.01 -7.53 18.93
N ASP A 45 1.65 -6.46 18.44
CA ASP A 45 1.53 -5.14 19.02
C ASP A 45 0.09 -4.62 18.88
N THR A 46 -0.53 -4.31 20.02
CA THR A 46 -1.92 -3.85 20.06
C THR A 46 -2.10 -2.39 19.64
N GLN A 47 -1.03 -1.64 19.44
CA GLN A 47 -1.09 -0.26 18.93
C GLN A 47 -1.37 -0.21 17.43
N TYR A 48 -1.15 -1.31 16.72
CA TYR A 48 -1.39 -1.41 15.28
C TYR A 48 -2.62 -2.25 14.99
N THR A 49 -3.29 -1.90 13.92
CA THR A 49 -4.30 -2.77 13.34
C THR A 49 -3.74 -3.40 12.07
N TYR A 50 -3.89 -4.70 11.98
CA TYR A 50 -3.40 -5.51 10.88
C TYR A 50 -4.55 -5.76 9.92
N ALA A 51 -4.65 -4.95 8.88
CA ALA A 51 -5.73 -5.02 7.91
C ALA A 51 -5.24 -5.60 6.58
N PRO A 52 -6.05 -6.42 5.89
CA PRO A 52 -5.71 -6.85 4.55
C PRO A 52 -5.69 -5.67 3.58
N TYR A 53 -4.94 -5.83 2.50
CA TYR A 53 -4.94 -4.86 1.42
C TYR A 53 -6.35 -4.71 0.83
N ASN A 54 -6.77 -3.49 0.53
CA ASN A 54 -8.13 -3.16 0.09
C ASN A 54 -9.24 -3.44 1.12
N ALA A 55 -8.90 -3.59 2.40
CA ALA A 55 -9.92 -3.61 3.44
C ALA A 55 -10.56 -2.24 3.59
N TYR A 56 -11.85 -2.24 3.78
CA TYR A 56 -12.59 -1.03 4.10
C TYR A 56 -12.49 -0.70 5.59
N TRP A 57 -12.19 0.55 5.88
CA TRP A 57 -12.24 1.15 7.20
C TRP A 57 -13.25 2.28 7.18
N GLY A 58 -14.32 2.12 7.89
CA GLY A 58 -15.27 3.20 8.05
C GLY A 58 -16.39 2.83 8.99
N ASP A 59 -17.17 3.81 9.41
CA ASP A 59 -18.32 3.65 10.33
C ASP A 59 -19.41 2.70 9.77
N TYR A 60 -19.30 2.28 8.53
CA TYR A 60 -20.20 1.35 7.85
C TYR A 60 -19.81 -0.12 7.96
N TYR A 61 -18.61 -0.39 8.41
CA TYR A 61 -18.17 -1.74 8.70
C TYR A 61 -18.02 -1.85 10.19
N THR A 62 -18.97 -2.50 10.76
CA THR A 62 -18.79 -3.07 12.08
C THR A 62 -17.58 -3.97 11.94
N ILE A 63 -16.45 -3.56 12.51
CA ILE A 63 -15.51 -4.52 13.01
C ILE A 63 -16.35 -5.31 13.99
N GLN A 64 -16.81 -6.48 13.61
CA GLN A 64 -17.33 -7.42 14.56
C GLN A 64 -16.13 -8.00 15.33
N GLY A 65 -15.44 -7.11 16.04
CA GLY A 65 -14.85 -7.53 17.26
C GLY A 65 -16.02 -7.70 18.20
N ASP A 66 -16.36 -8.89 18.61
CA ASP A 66 -17.18 -9.07 19.79
C ASP A 66 -16.55 -8.18 20.83
N GLY A 67 -17.32 -7.16 21.29
CA GLY A 67 -16.82 -6.17 22.22
C GLY A 67 -16.25 -6.88 23.44
N ALA A 68 -14.97 -7.14 23.40
CA ALA A 68 -14.28 -7.80 24.47
C ALA A 68 -14.34 -6.85 25.66
N ALA A 69 -15.06 -7.25 26.67
CA ALA A 69 -15.00 -6.64 27.96
C ALA A 69 -13.54 -6.51 28.38
N ALA A 70 -13.16 -5.37 28.93
CA ALA A 70 -11.82 -5.09 29.40
C ALA A 70 -11.25 -6.31 30.14
N GLY A 71 -10.23 -6.96 29.54
CA GLY A 71 -9.57 -8.15 30.12
C GLY A 71 -9.37 -9.33 29.18
N GLN A 72 -9.86 -9.31 27.94
CA GLN A 72 -9.61 -10.37 26.97
C GLN A 72 -8.35 -10.11 26.15
N THR A 73 -7.49 -11.10 26.08
CA THR A 73 -6.14 -11.03 25.48
C THR A 73 -6.09 -11.41 24.00
N ALA A 74 -7.20 -11.75 23.38
CA ALA A 74 -7.32 -12.00 21.96
C ALA A 74 -8.49 -11.16 21.41
N GLN A 75 -8.19 -10.27 20.49
CA GLN A 75 -9.20 -9.49 19.79
C GLN A 75 -9.11 -9.86 18.31
N ASP A 76 -10.13 -10.56 17.83
CA ASP A 76 -10.27 -10.88 16.41
C ASP A 76 -10.77 -9.66 15.68
N ASP A 77 -10.04 -9.21 14.69
CA ASP A 77 -10.47 -8.17 13.78
C ASP A 77 -11.06 -8.84 12.51
N VAL A 78 -12.33 -8.61 12.23
CA VAL A 78 -13.00 -9.14 11.04
C VAL A 78 -13.08 -8.05 9.98
N PHE A 79 -12.55 -8.34 8.80
CA PHE A 79 -12.52 -7.43 7.68
C PHE A 79 -13.35 -7.98 6.51
N LEU A 80 -14.10 -7.09 5.89
CA LEU A 80 -14.58 -7.31 4.53
C LEU A 80 -13.59 -6.66 3.56
N TYR A 81 -13.19 -7.39 2.55
CA TYR A 81 -12.32 -6.87 1.52
C TYR A 81 -12.72 -7.42 0.14
N TYR A 82 -12.35 -6.68 -0.89
CA TYR A 82 -12.48 -7.15 -2.25
C TYR A 82 -11.12 -7.58 -2.77
N PRO A 83 -11.01 -8.78 -3.37
CA PRO A 83 -9.79 -9.20 -4.04
C PRO A 83 -9.35 -8.15 -5.08
N ARG A 84 -8.04 -7.96 -5.22
CA ARG A 84 -7.48 -6.93 -6.10
C ARG A 84 -7.95 -7.05 -7.54
N ASP A 85 -8.05 -8.27 -8.06
CA ASP A 85 -8.48 -8.53 -9.43
C ASP A 85 -9.92 -8.09 -9.68
N ALA A 86 -10.76 -8.15 -8.65
CA ALA A 86 -12.12 -7.65 -8.70
C ALA A 86 -12.20 -6.12 -8.60
N ALA A 87 -11.23 -5.47 -7.94
CA ALA A 87 -11.18 -4.02 -7.82
C ALA A 87 -10.76 -3.32 -9.13
N GLN A 88 -10.27 -4.05 -10.12
CA GLN A 88 -9.94 -3.54 -11.46
C GLN A 88 -11.15 -3.49 -12.40
N THR A 89 -12.26 -4.08 -12.00
CA THR A 89 -13.49 -4.06 -12.80
C THR A 89 -14.09 -2.65 -12.79
N GLN A 90 -14.51 -2.18 -13.94
CA GLN A 90 -14.90 -0.79 -14.20
C GLN A 90 -16.03 -0.29 -13.30
N LEU A 91 -15.93 0.97 -12.95
CA LEU A 91 -16.97 1.80 -12.34
C LEU A 91 -18.20 1.90 -13.25
N GLU A 92 -19.11 0.97 -13.12
CA GLU A 92 -20.47 1.22 -13.53
C GLU A 92 -21.26 1.65 -12.30
N ALA A 93 -21.63 2.94 -12.29
CA ALA A 93 -22.36 3.53 -11.20
C ALA A 93 -23.70 2.81 -10.98
N ARG A 94 -24.07 2.63 -9.72
CA ARG A 94 -25.48 2.38 -9.40
C ARG A 94 -26.33 3.51 -9.95
N ALA A 95 -27.53 3.20 -10.37
CA ALA A 95 -28.47 4.16 -10.94
C ALA A 95 -28.82 5.33 -9.99
N ASP A 96 -28.56 5.18 -8.70
CA ASP A 96 -28.80 6.15 -7.61
C ASP A 96 -27.54 6.88 -7.14
N ALA A 97 -26.34 6.54 -7.66
CA ALA A 97 -25.10 7.20 -7.31
C ALA A 97 -24.66 8.14 -8.45
N ASP A 98 -24.25 9.36 -8.11
CA ASP A 98 -23.61 10.27 -9.05
C ASP A 98 -22.12 9.94 -9.23
N PRO A 99 -21.70 9.32 -10.35
CA PRO A 99 -20.29 8.96 -10.59
C PRO A 99 -19.36 10.14 -10.44
N SER A 100 -19.85 11.35 -10.75
CA SER A 100 -19.06 12.58 -10.65
C SER A 100 -18.63 12.91 -9.23
N VAL A 101 -19.29 12.38 -8.22
CA VAL A 101 -18.89 12.53 -6.80
C VAL A 101 -17.61 11.76 -6.53
N LEU A 102 -17.57 10.48 -6.93
CA LEU A 102 -16.37 9.64 -6.75
C LEU A 102 -15.18 10.18 -7.55
N ASP A 103 -15.42 10.64 -8.78
CA ASP A 103 -14.37 11.24 -9.62
C ASP A 103 -13.82 12.52 -9.00
N ARG A 104 -14.68 13.37 -8.44
CA ARG A 104 -14.23 14.59 -7.73
C ARG A 104 -13.47 14.24 -6.45
N MET A 105 -13.93 13.25 -5.70
CA MET A 105 -13.24 12.78 -4.50
C MET A 105 -11.85 12.28 -4.85
N GLU A 106 -11.75 11.45 -5.88
CA GLU A 106 -10.47 10.93 -6.35
C GLU A 106 -9.56 12.03 -6.87
N ALA A 107 -10.06 12.93 -7.72
CA ALA A 107 -9.25 14.04 -8.23
C ALA A 107 -8.70 14.92 -7.09
N SER A 108 -9.49 15.17 -6.04
CA SER A 108 -9.04 15.93 -4.87
C SER A 108 -7.97 15.19 -4.09
N TYR A 109 -8.08 13.87 -3.97
CA TYR A 109 -7.05 13.07 -3.31
C TYR A 109 -5.80 12.89 -4.17
N ALA A 110 -5.95 12.69 -5.47
CA ALA A 110 -4.81 12.62 -6.41
C ALA A 110 -3.96 13.90 -6.34
N ALA A 111 -4.61 15.07 -6.30
CA ALA A 111 -3.90 16.33 -6.12
C ALA A 111 -3.16 16.41 -4.76
N TYR A 112 -3.78 15.95 -3.69
CA TYR A 112 -3.13 15.85 -2.39
C TYR A 112 -1.93 14.88 -2.44
N ALA A 113 -2.12 13.68 -2.99
CA ALA A 113 -1.06 12.68 -3.11
C ALA A 113 0.13 13.24 -3.92
N ALA A 114 -0.15 13.90 -5.06
CA ALA A 114 0.88 14.54 -5.87
C ALA A 114 1.63 15.64 -5.10
N SER A 115 0.95 16.43 -4.28
CA SER A 115 1.60 17.47 -3.48
C SER A 115 2.43 16.94 -2.31
N ARG A 116 2.05 15.79 -1.76
CA ARG A 116 2.64 15.28 -0.50
C ARG A 116 3.69 14.20 -0.69
N TYR A 117 3.53 13.37 -1.74
CA TYR A 117 4.30 12.14 -1.88
C TYR A 117 5.24 12.11 -3.09
N THR A 118 5.55 13.27 -3.68
CA THR A 118 6.52 13.41 -4.77
C THR A 118 7.83 14.07 -4.35
N ALA A 119 7.93 14.55 -3.11
CA ALA A 119 9.15 15.19 -2.63
C ALA A 119 10.32 14.20 -2.60
N VAL A 120 11.43 14.56 -3.24
CA VAL A 120 12.70 13.83 -3.23
C VAL A 120 13.60 14.48 -2.19
N PRO A 121 14.25 13.72 -1.30
CA PRO A 121 15.24 14.28 -0.37
C PRO A 121 16.47 14.82 -1.10
N ASP A 122 17.19 15.75 -0.50
CA ASP A 122 18.45 16.26 -1.03
C ASP A 122 19.56 15.19 -1.03
N GLY A 123 20.52 15.33 -1.92
CA GLY A 123 21.72 14.49 -1.94
C GLY A 123 21.62 13.21 -2.76
N TYR A 124 20.63 13.14 -3.66
CA TYR A 124 20.43 12.01 -4.58
C TYR A 124 20.58 12.41 -6.06
N ASP A 125 21.40 13.41 -6.37
CA ASP A 125 21.51 14.00 -7.71
C ASP A 125 21.93 12.99 -8.80
N GLU A 126 22.81 12.05 -8.47
CA GLU A 126 23.25 11.00 -9.39
C GLU A 126 22.10 10.04 -9.72
N LEU A 127 21.30 9.67 -8.73
CA LEU A 127 20.14 8.81 -8.92
C LEU A 127 19.04 9.54 -9.70
N GLN A 128 18.86 10.85 -9.44
CA GLN A 128 17.94 11.69 -10.22
C GLN A 128 18.34 11.71 -11.70
N THR A 129 19.62 11.94 -11.99
CA THR A 129 20.15 11.94 -13.36
C THR A 129 19.88 10.61 -14.06
N LEU A 130 20.14 9.49 -13.39
CA LEU A 130 19.86 8.14 -13.90
C LEU A 130 18.37 7.96 -14.23
N CYS A 131 17.48 8.38 -13.35
CA CYS A 131 16.03 8.28 -13.56
C CYS A 131 15.58 9.16 -14.75
N ASP A 132 16.11 10.37 -14.87
CA ASP A 132 15.79 11.30 -15.96
C ASP A 132 16.26 10.76 -17.32
N GLU A 133 17.46 10.18 -17.38
CA GLU A 133 17.99 9.52 -18.58
C GLU A 133 17.13 8.31 -18.96
N ALA A 134 16.82 7.44 -18.00
CA ALA A 134 15.98 6.28 -18.24
C ALA A 134 14.58 6.66 -18.73
N LYS A 135 13.97 7.67 -18.12
CA LYS A 135 12.66 8.21 -18.52
C LYS A 135 12.67 8.65 -19.98
N LYS A 136 13.73 9.35 -20.41
CA LYS A 136 13.88 9.85 -21.77
C LYS A 136 14.16 8.73 -22.77
N ASP A 137 15.15 7.89 -22.48
CA ASP A 137 15.69 6.92 -23.42
C ASP A 137 14.73 5.74 -23.63
N GLN A 138 14.05 5.31 -22.58
CA GLN A 138 13.09 4.20 -22.62
C GLN A 138 11.63 4.68 -22.75
N LYS A 139 11.39 5.99 -22.77
CA LYS A 139 10.06 6.61 -22.86
C LYS A 139 9.10 6.12 -21.78
N LEU A 140 9.60 5.99 -20.54
CA LEU A 140 8.84 5.53 -19.40
C LEU A 140 7.80 6.59 -18.97
N THR A 141 6.54 6.29 -19.18
CA THR A 141 5.40 7.17 -18.84
C THR A 141 4.40 6.49 -17.92
N GLU A 142 4.22 5.19 -18.08
CA GLU A 142 3.26 4.43 -17.32
C GLU A 142 3.86 3.93 -16.00
N ALA A 143 3.07 3.94 -14.93
CA ALA A 143 3.52 3.52 -13.61
C ALA A 143 4.04 2.07 -13.57
N ALA A 144 3.43 1.18 -14.38
CA ALA A 144 3.85 -0.22 -14.49
C ALA A 144 5.24 -0.34 -15.12
N ASP A 145 5.50 0.35 -16.23
CA ASP A 145 6.80 0.32 -16.93
C ASP A 145 7.91 0.91 -16.04
N ILE A 146 7.59 1.99 -15.32
CA ILE A 146 8.50 2.60 -14.34
C ILE A 146 8.80 1.61 -13.22
N GLY A 147 7.78 0.90 -12.71
CA GLY A 147 7.93 -0.13 -11.69
C GLY A 147 8.84 -1.26 -12.15
N ASP A 148 8.63 -1.76 -13.37
CA ASP A 148 9.48 -2.80 -13.97
C ASP A 148 10.94 -2.35 -14.12
N TYR A 149 11.14 -1.12 -14.55
CA TYR A 149 12.49 -0.53 -14.64
C TYR A 149 13.16 -0.45 -13.27
N ILE A 150 12.48 0.09 -12.25
CA ILE A 150 13.04 0.24 -10.90
C ILE A 150 13.39 -1.12 -10.32
N ARG A 151 12.49 -2.10 -10.44
CA ARG A 151 12.72 -3.48 -9.98
C ARG A 151 13.93 -4.10 -10.67
N ALA A 152 14.02 -4.00 -12.00
CA ALA A 152 15.15 -4.52 -12.76
C ALA A 152 16.45 -3.84 -12.35
N TYR A 153 16.45 -2.52 -12.19
CA TYR A 153 17.61 -1.75 -11.76
C TYR A 153 18.10 -2.16 -10.36
N LEU A 154 17.19 -2.23 -9.40
CA LEU A 154 17.53 -2.61 -8.02
C LEU A 154 18.03 -4.05 -7.94
N ASN A 155 17.36 -5.00 -8.60
CA ASN A 155 17.77 -6.41 -8.60
C ASN A 155 19.12 -6.64 -9.32
N THR A 156 19.47 -5.80 -10.28
CA THR A 156 20.75 -5.94 -11.03
C THR A 156 21.92 -5.35 -10.25
N ASN A 157 21.70 -4.24 -9.53
CA ASN A 157 22.81 -3.47 -8.96
C ASN A 157 22.98 -3.68 -7.45
N TYR A 158 22.02 -4.34 -6.77
CA TYR A 158 22.02 -4.51 -5.31
C TYR A 158 21.73 -5.96 -4.94
N GLN A 159 22.28 -6.38 -3.81
CA GLN A 159 22.12 -7.73 -3.28
C GLN A 159 21.16 -7.76 -2.10
N TYR A 160 20.18 -8.65 -2.14
CA TYR A 160 19.36 -8.91 -0.95
C TYR A 160 20.18 -9.63 0.12
N ASN A 161 20.22 -9.06 1.32
CA ASN A 161 20.90 -9.63 2.49
C ASN A 161 20.15 -9.23 3.77
N ALA A 162 19.51 -10.21 4.43
CA ALA A 162 18.81 -9.98 5.69
C ALA A 162 19.74 -9.50 6.83
N SER A 163 21.06 -9.78 6.71
CA SER A 163 22.09 -9.32 7.63
C SER A 163 22.96 -8.21 7.02
N ALA A 164 22.35 -7.32 6.24
CA ALA A 164 23.07 -6.23 5.59
C ALA A 164 23.83 -5.35 6.60
N PRO A 165 24.99 -4.81 6.20
CA PRO A 165 25.74 -3.90 7.06
C PRO A 165 24.91 -2.69 7.47
N GLN A 166 25.02 -2.28 8.73
CA GLN A 166 24.38 -1.09 9.23
C GLN A 166 25.13 0.16 8.76
N PRO A 167 24.41 1.25 8.43
CA PRO A 167 25.06 2.51 8.09
C PRO A 167 25.86 3.07 9.29
N PRO A 168 26.93 3.82 9.03
CA PRO A 168 27.59 4.58 10.08
C PRO A 168 26.63 5.52 10.81
N GLU A 169 26.95 5.82 12.07
CA GLU A 169 26.15 6.75 12.87
C GLU A 169 26.00 8.11 12.18
N GLY A 170 24.77 8.59 12.04
CA GLY A 170 24.46 9.86 11.38
C GLY A 170 24.46 9.83 9.85
N ALA A 171 24.79 8.69 9.22
CA ALA A 171 24.67 8.55 7.77
C ALA A 171 23.20 8.30 7.35
N ASP A 172 22.84 8.79 6.18
CA ASP A 172 21.57 8.44 5.55
C ASP A 172 21.56 6.95 5.15
N PRO A 173 20.67 6.14 5.73
CA PRO A 173 20.68 4.70 5.49
C PRO A 173 20.41 4.30 4.03
N ILE A 174 19.57 5.06 3.34
CA ILE A 174 19.21 4.77 1.96
C ILE A 174 20.38 5.14 1.03
N ARG A 175 20.99 6.29 1.29
CA ARG A 175 22.18 6.70 0.54
C ARG A 175 23.33 5.71 0.75
N TYR A 176 23.56 5.29 1.99
CA TYR A 176 24.57 4.25 2.30
C TYR A 176 24.31 2.96 1.55
N PHE A 177 23.05 2.51 1.51
CA PHE A 177 22.63 1.35 0.71
C PHE A 177 22.93 1.56 -0.78
N LEU A 178 22.55 2.71 -1.34
CA LEU A 178 22.67 2.98 -2.77
C LEU A 178 24.11 3.19 -3.23
N THR A 179 25.00 3.74 -2.40
CA THR A 179 26.34 4.14 -2.83
C THR A 179 27.46 3.24 -2.31
N GLU A 180 27.29 2.66 -1.10
CA GLU A 180 28.39 1.99 -0.39
C GLU A 180 28.12 0.49 -0.18
N SER A 181 27.13 0.14 0.65
CA SER A 181 26.93 -1.26 1.02
C SER A 181 26.48 -2.14 -0.14
N LYS A 182 25.66 -1.61 -1.04
CA LYS A 182 25.02 -2.34 -2.14
C LYS A 182 24.26 -3.60 -1.68
N GLN A 183 24.02 -3.71 -0.37
CA GLN A 183 23.35 -4.82 0.27
C GLN A 183 22.28 -4.31 1.22
N GLY A 184 21.08 -4.90 1.16
CA GLY A 184 19.96 -4.54 1.98
C GLY A 184 18.88 -5.61 2.00
N TYR A 185 17.84 -5.39 2.78
CA TYR A 185 16.64 -6.20 2.81
C TYR A 185 15.42 -5.36 2.42
N SER A 186 14.21 -5.84 2.61
CA SER A 186 12.98 -5.18 2.13
C SER A 186 12.92 -3.68 2.46
N VAL A 187 13.40 -3.28 3.65
CA VAL A 187 13.38 -1.88 4.10
C VAL A 187 14.20 -0.97 3.17
N GLN A 188 15.45 -1.34 2.85
CA GLN A 188 16.31 -0.53 1.97
C GLN A 188 15.81 -0.54 0.53
N PHE A 189 15.39 -1.70 0.03
CA PHE A 189 14.85 -1.84 -1.33
C PHE A 189 13.57 -1.01 -1.50
N ALA A 190 12.62 -1.14 -0.59
CA ALA A 190 11.38 -0.37 -0.62
C ALA A 190 11.62 1.14 -0.51
N SER A 191 12.53 1.56 0.38
CA SER A 191 12.87 2.97 0.55
C SER A 191 13.53 3.55 -0.70
N ALA A 192 14.47 2.82 -1.30
CA ALA A 192 15.10 3.23 -2.56
C ALA A 192 14.08 3.30 -3.71
N ALA A 193 13.19 2.31 -3.80
CA ALA A 193 12.12 2.31 -4.80
C ALA A 193 11.20 3.54 -4.65
N VAL A 194 10.80 3.89 -3.42
CA VAL A 194 9.99 5.09 -3.16
C VAL A 194 10.69 6.35 -3.64
N VAL A 195 12.00 6.51 -3.36
CA VAL A 195 12.76 7.67 -3.82
C VAL A 195 12.79 7.70 -5.35
N MET A 196 13.06 6.57 -6.00
CA MET A 196 13.09 6.48 -7.47
C MET A 196 11.73 6.78 -8.10
N PHE A 197 10.62 6.22 -7.57
CA PHE A 197 9.27 6.54 -8.06
C PHE A 197 8.99 8.04 -8.01
N ARG A 198 9.38 8.71 -6.93
CA ARG A 198 9.23 10.16 -6.79
C ARG A 198 10.06 10.94 -7.80
N MET A 199 11.26 10.47 -8.14
CA MET A 199 12.10 11.03 -9.19
C MET A 199 11.45 10.90 -10.58
N PHE A 200 10.71 9.84 -10.83
CA PHE A 200 9.88 9.71 -12.03
C PHE A 200 8.64 10.61 -12.02
N GLY A 201 8.36 11.28 -10.90
CA GLY A 201 7.19 12.16 -10.70
C GLY A 201 5.94 11.43 -10.23
N LEU A 202 6.05 10.20 -9.80
CA LEU A 202 4.93 9.42 -9.26
C LEU A 202 4.81 9.63 -7.74
N PRO A 203 3.59 9.89 -7.21
CA PRO A 203 3.37 9.91 -5.78
C PRO A 203 3.63 8.53 -5.19
N ALA A 204 4.63 8.42 -4.32
CA ALA A 204 5.03 7.13 -3.75
C ALA A 204 5.21 7.21 -2.24
N ARG A 205 4.84 6.12 -1.55
CA ARG A 205 4.99 5.97 -0.10
C ARG A 205 5.61 4.64 0.28
N TYR A 206 6.29 4.65 1.41
CA TYR A 206 6.83 3.47 2.06
C TYR A 206 5.76 2.84 2.96
N VAL A 207 5.62 1.53 2.89
CA VAL A 207 4.65 0.77 3.68
C VAL A 207 5.35 -0.41 4.35
N VAL A 208 4.91 -0.73 5.56
CA VAL A 208 5.34 -1.91 6.31
C VAL A 208 4.13 -2.77 6.66
N GLY A 209 4.34 -4.06 6.75
CA GLY A 209 3.31 -5.02 7.09
C GLY A 209 3.86 -6.43 7.12
N TYR A 210 3.02 -7.38 6.76
CA TYR A 210 3.38 -8.78 6.66
C TYR A 210 3.06 -9.30 5.26
N ALA A 211 3.98 -10.04 4.69
CA ALA A 211 3.74 -10.78 3.46
C ALA A 211 3.14 -12.16 3.79
N ALA A 212 1.99 -12.46 3.21
CA ALA A 212 1.31 -13.74 3.37
C ALA A 212 1.29 -14.50 2.03
N PRO A 213 2.39 -15.14 1.63
CA PRO A 213 2.43 -15.91 0.39
C PRO A 213 1.44 -17.08 0.45
N GLN A 214 0.89 -17.45 -0.69
CA GLN A 214 -0.11 -18.51 -0.80
C GLN A 214 0.35 -19.84 -0.15
N SER A 215 1.65 -20.10 -0.14
CA SER A 215 2.24 -21.32 0.45
C SER A 215 2.07 -21.42 1.97
N LEU A 216 1.75 -20.32 2.66
CA LEU A 216 1.47 -20.33 4.10
C LEU A 216 0.03 -20.73 4.43
N PHE A 217 -0.86 -20.69 3.45
CA PHE A 217 -2.27 -21.00 3.69
C PHE A 217 -2.52 -22.50 3.65
N THR A 218 -3.24 -22.98 4.67
CA THR A 218 -3.68 -24.38 4.79
C THR A 218 -5.21 -24.42 4.82
N GLN A 219 -5.80 -25.23 3.94
CA GLN A 219 -7.25 -25.43 3.94
C GLN A 219 -7.67 -26.28 5.15
N GLN A 220 -8.71 -25.83 5.83
CA GLN A 220 -9.31 -26.50 6.98
C GLN A 220 -10.46 -27.42 6.52
N GLU A 221 -10.96 -28.28 7.45
CA GLU A 221 -12.05 -29.21 7.17
C GLU A 221 -13.38 -28.51 6.83
N ASP A 222 -13.58 -27.28 7.34
CA ASP A 222 -14.75 -26.44 7.06
C ASP A 222 -14.67 -25.67 5.71
N GLY A 223 -13.54 -25.84 5.01
CA GLY A 223 -13.28 -25.17 3.72
C GLY A 223 -12.62 -23.79 3.86
N SER A 224 -12.43 -23.27 5.05
CA SER A 224 -11.68 -22.02 5.30
C SER A 224 -10.17 -22.20 5.04
N TRP A 225 -9.46 -21.09 4.88
CA TRP A 225 -8.01 -21.07 4.69
C TRP A 225 -7.36 -20.31 5.85
N HIS A 226 -6.38 -20.94 6.49
CA HIS A 226 -5.65 -20.35 7.60
C HIS A 226 -4.17 -20.19 7.27
N ALA A 227 -3.58 -19.08 7.71
CA ALA A 227 -2.15 -18.83 7.69
C ALA A 227 -1.72 -18.24 9.04
N ILE A 228 -0.53 -18.62 9.50
CA ILE A 228 0.10 -18.01 10.67
C ILE A 228 1.26 -17.16 10.16
N LEU A 229 1.21 -15.87 10.48
CA LEU A 229 2.28 -14.92 10.16
C LEU A 229 3.12 -14.67 11.39
N GLN A 230 4.43 -14.68 11.21
CA GLN A 230 5.44 -14.48 12.26
C GLN A 230 6.36 -13.31 11.86
N ASP A 231 7.30 -12.96 12.70
CA ASP A 231 8.26 -11.88 12.44
C ASP A 231 9.05 -12.07 11.13
N ASP A 232 9.30 -13.32 10.74
CA ASP A 232 9.93 -13.66 9.45
C ASP A 232 9.10 -13.26 8.23
N ASN A 233 7.82 -13.01 8.42
CA ASN A 233 6.92 -12.54 7.38
C ASN A 233 6.82 -11.00 7.34
N ALA A 234 7.49 -10.31 8.27
CA ALA A 234 7.56 -8.87 8.25
C ALA A 234 8.21 -8.38 6.95
N HIS A 235 7.58 -7.40 6.33
CA HIS A 235 7.97 -6.94 5.00
C HIS A 235 7.75 -5.44 4.85
N ALA A 236 8.50 -4.84 3.93
CA ALA A 236 8.34 -3.46 3.52
C ALA A 236 8.26 -3.39 2.00
N TRP A 237 7.40 -2.52 1.48
CA TRP A 237 7.25 -2.30 0.05
C TRP A 237 6.97 -0.84 -0.30
N ALA A 238 7.10 -0.53 -1.58
CA ALA A 238 6.68 0.76 -2.12
C ALA A 238 5.25 0.69 -2.64
N GLU A 239 4.49 1.76 -2.43
CA GLU A 239 3.21 1.97 -3.08
C GLU A 239 3.23 3.24 -3.89
N VAL A 240 2.62 3.19 -5.07
CA VAL A 240 2.42 4.33 -5.96
C VAL A 240 0.93 4.64 -6.06
N TYR A 241 0.58 5.93 -5.97
CA TYR A 241 -0.79 6.35 -6.21
C TYR A 241 -1.06 6.44 -7.71
N ILE A 242 -1.99 5.61 -8.17
CA ILE A 242 -2.44 5.59 -9.57
C ILE A 242 -3.89 6.06 -9.59
N SER A 243 -4.17 7.10 -10.37
CA SER A 243 -5.54 7.61 -10.52
C SER A 243 -6.47 6.50 -11.03
N GLY A 244 -7.62 6.35 -10.40
CA GLY A 244 -8.57 5.28 -10.70
C GLY A 244 -8.29 3.95 -9.98
N GLN A 245 -7.07 3.72 -9.49
CA GLN A 245 -6.69 2.48 -8.81
C GLN A 245 -6.35 2.68 -7.32
N GLY A 246 -6.04 3.93 -6.92
CA GLY A 246 -5.58 4.23 -5.57
C GLY A 246 -4.10 3.87 -5.34
N TRP A 247 -3.75 3.61 -4.09
CA TRP A 247 -2.40 3.16 -3.71
C TRP A 247 -2.18 1.73 -4.17
N THR A 248 -1.20 1.54 -5.01
CA THR A 248 -0.90 0.26 -5.66
C THR A 248 0.50 -0.21 -5.26
N PRO A 249 0.65 -1.43 -4.70
CA PRO A 249 1.97 -2.00 -4.41
C PRO A 249 2.79 -2.16 -5.67
N MET A 250 4.08 -1.82 -5.56
CA MET A 250 5.09 -1.94 -6.61
C MET A 250 6.32 -2.67 -6.04
N GLU A 251 6.47 -3.95 -6.37
CA GLU A 251 7.58 -4.83 -5.98
C GLU A 251 8.25 -5.44 -7.20
#